data_30d3ca6522953c3b491e8f6cd084daa2
#
_entry.id   30d3ca6522953c3b491e8f6cd084daa2
#
_cell.length_a   1.000
_cell.length_b   1.000
_cell.length_c   1.000
_cell.angle_alpha   90.00
_cell.angle_beta   90.00
_cell.angle_gamma   90.00
#
_symmetry.space_group_name_H-M   'P 1'
#
loop_
_entity.id
_entity.type
_entity.pdbx_description
1 polymer ?
#
loop_
_entity_poly.entity_id
_entity_poly.type
_entity_poly.pdbx_seq_one_letter_code
_entity_poly.pdbx_strand_id
1 'polypeptide(L)'
;SRLMRLRPMPVIMVSSLTTRGSKATMTALEHGAVDFLPKPEHRGAENIDSWSQLVVEKIRVAARARLAQHNPDVRPILAGIPVRQQSIIAIGASTGGTEALRRVLMPLPVSTPGIVIAQHMPAGFTYSFAQRLDSLCQIAVREAQDGEPVRPGTALIAPGDRHMEILCQDNGYRVRLSDAPPVNRHRPSVDVL
;
A
#
# COMPACT_ATOMS: atom_id res chain seq x y z
N SER A 1 -2.85 9.07 -18.44
CA SER A 1 -3.94 10.01 -18.77
C SER A 1 -3.45 11.11 -19.72
N ARG A 2 -4.36 11.78 -20.43
CA ARG A 2 -4.00 12.90 -21.35
C ARG A 2 -3.31 14.03 -20.57
N LEU A 3 -3.77 14.33 -19.35
CA LEU A 3 -3.18 15.35 -18.49
C LEU A 3 -1.70 15.07 -18.21
N MET A 4 -1.37 13.85 -17.80
CA MET A 4 0.00 13.46 -17.44
C MET A 4 0.96 13.42 -18.63
N ARG A 5 0.44 13.33 -19.86
CA ARG A 5 1.26 13.40 -21.09
C ARG A 5 1.53 14.83 -21.53
N LEU A 6 0.53 15.71 -21.41
CA LEU A 6 0.61 17.09 -21.91
C LEU A 6 1.24 18.04 -20.88
N ARG A 7 0.90 17.87 -19.61
CA ARG A 7 1.39 18.71 -18.51
C ARG A 7 1.49 17.87 -17.23
N PRO A 8 2.57 17.11 -17.04
CA PRO A 8 2.77 16.31 -15.84
C PRO A 8 2.68 17.18 -14.58
N MET A 9 1.79 16.83 -13.67
CA MET A 9 1.64 17.52 -12.37
C MET A 9 1.22 16.51 -11.30
N PRO A 10 1.54 16.74 -10.01
CA PRO A 10 1.03 15.92 -8.93
C PRO A 10 -0.50 15.98 -8.86
N VAL A 11 -1.14 14.82 -8.90
CA VAL A 11 -2.61 14.68 -8.83
C VAL A 11 -2.95 13.86 -7.61
N ILE A 12 -3.84 14.36 -6.77
CA ILE A 12 -4.46 13.63 -5.66
C ILE A 12 -5.92 13.39 -6.03
N MET A 13 -6.36 12.15 -5.95
CA MET A 13 -7.76 11.80 -6.21
C MET A 13 -8.59 11.92 -4.94
N VAL A 14 -9.80 12.45 -5.03
CA VAL A 14 -10.80 12.40 -3.96
C VAL A 14 -11.92 11.47 -4.39
N SER A 15 -12.08 10.35 -3.70
CA SER A 15 -12.96 9.26 -4.13
C SER A 15 -13.91 8.80 -3.03
N SER A 16 -15.05 8.21 -3.41
CA SER A 16 -15.96 7.56 -2.48
C SER A 16 -15.46 6.17 -2.08
N LEU A 17 -15.78 5.72 -0.84
CA LEU A 17 -15.47 4.39 -0.32
C LEU A 17 -16.38 3.29 -0.90
N THR A 18 -16.63 3.31 -2.19
CA THR A 18 -17.43 2.29 -2.89
C THR A 18 -16.52 1.41 -3.74
N THR A 19 -16.96 0.18 -4.05
CA THR A 19 -16.21 -0.73 -4.95
C THR A 19 -15.90 -0.05 -6.29
N ARG A 20 -16.84 0.72 -6.84
CA ARG A 20 -16.64 1.48 -8.07
C ARG A 20 -15.62 2.61 -7.87
N GLY A 21 -15.68 3.32 -6.74
CA GLY A 21 -14.72 4.36 -6.38
C GLY A 21 -13.30 3.81 -6.20
N SER A 22 -13.15 2.66 -5.56
CA SER A 22 -11.86 1.98 -5.39
C SER A 22 -11.23 1.60 -6.73
N LYS A 23 -12.00 1.01 -7.64
CA LYS A 23 -11.51 0.67 -9.00
C LYS A 23 -11.07 1.91 -9.77
N ALA A 24 -11.87 2.97 -9.77
CA ALA A 24 -11.53 4.24 -10.43
C ALA A 24 -10.27 4.88 -9.85
N THR A 25 -10.10 4.78 -8.53
CA THR A 25 -8.92 5.28 -7.82
C THR A 25 -7.67 4.50 -8.21
N MET A 26 -7.73 3.16 -8.23
CA MET A 26 -6.59 2.33 -8.67
C MET A 26 -6.21 2.67 -10.11
N THR A 27 -7.16 2.80 -11.02
CA THR A 27 -6.91 3.24 -12.40
C THR A 27 -6.26 4.63 -12.46
N ALA A 28 -6.67 5.57 -11.61
CA ALA A 28 -6.07 6.89 -11.58
C ALA A 28 -4.61 6.88 -11.09
N LEU A 29 -4.29 6.06 -10.08
CA LEU A 29 -2.92 5.85 -9.59
C LEU A 29 -2.03 5.26 -10.69
N GLU A 30 -2.52 4.27 -11.44
CA GLU A 30 -1.82 3.70 -12.60
C GLU A 30 -1.54 4.73 -13.70
N HIS A 31 -2.43 5.71 -13.85
CA HIS A 31 -2.25 6.80 -14.80
C HIS A 31 -1.41 7.97 -14.26
N GLY A 32 -0.78 7.78 -13.11
CA GLY A 32 0.19 8.72 -12.54
C GLY A 32 -0.36 9.66 -11.48
N ALA A 33 -1.54 9.41 -10.91
CA ALA A 33 -1.93 10.09 -9.67
C ALA A 33 -0.98 9.70 -8.54
N VAL A 34 -0.58 10.68 -7.74
CA VAL A 34 0.42 10.48 -6.66
C VAL A 34 -0.22 9.78 -5.47
N ASP A 35 -1.46 10.12 -5.15
CA ASP A 35 -2.18 9.59 -4.00
C ASP A 35 -3.69 9.83 -4.13
N PHE A 36 -4.44 9.36 -3.13
CA PHE A 36 -5.88 9.60 -3.05
C PHE A 36 -6.34 9.84 -1.61
N LEU A 37 -7.57 10.36 -1.50
CA LEU A 37 -8.29 10.61 -0.26
C LEU A 37 -9.71 10.07 -0.38
N PRO A 38 -10.23 9.38 0.65
CA PRO A 38 -11.65 9.10 0.71
C PRO A 38 -12.43 10.39 0.94
N LYS A 39 -13.61 10.49 0.37
CA LYS A 39 -14.57 11.54 0.77
C LYS A 39 -14.98 11.30 2.22
N PRO A 40 -15.17 12.34 3.04
CA PRO A 40 -15.68 12.16 4.39
C PRO A 40 -17.09 11.55 4.34
N GLU A 41 -17.32 10.50 5.12
CA GLU A 41 -18.61 9.76 5.11
C GLU A 41 -19.72 10.50 5.85
N HIS A 42 -19.38 11.30 6.85
CA HIS A 42 -20.33 12.03 7.68
C HIS A 42 -19.97 13.51 7.78
N ARG A 43 -20.99 14.36 7.82
CA ARG A 43 -20.83 15.83 7.92
C ARG A 43 -20.68 16.32 9.36
N GLY A 44 -20.07 15.56 10.27
CA GLY A 44 -19.74 16.03 11.62
C GLY A 44 -18.51 16.95 11.61
N ALA A 45 -18.52 18.02 12.42
CA ALA A 45 -17.43 19.00 12.45
C ALA A 45 -16.06 18.38 12.75
N GLU A 46 -15.98 17.49 13.74
CA GLU A 46 -14.73 16.80 14.11
C GLU A 46 -14.14 15.94 12.98
N ASN A 47 -15.00 15.39 12.15
CA ASN A 47 -14.58 14.54 11.02
C ASN A 47 -14.06 15.40 9.84
N ILE A 48 -14.57 16.61 9.69
CA ILE A 48 -14.11 17.55 8.66
C ILE A 48 -12.73 18.11 9.02
N ASP A 49 -12.48 18.42 10.30
CA ASP A 49 -11.20 18.97 10.74
C ASP A 49 -10.06 17.94 10.58
N SER A 50 -10.26 16.70 11.01
CA SER A 50 -9.29 15.62 10.81
C SER A 50 -9.05 15.32 9.33
N TRP A 51 -10.11 15.31 8.52
CA TRP A 51 -10.00 15.12 7.08
C TRP A 51 -9.26 16.28 6.40
N SER A 52 -9.52 17.52 6.81
CA SER A 52 -8.84 18.69 6.26
C SER A 52 -7.33 18.68 6.56
N GLN A 53 -6.93 18.26 7.76
CA GLN A 53 -5.53 18.08 8.12
C GLN A 53 -4.86 17.01 7.23
N LEU A 54 -5.51 15.89 6.99
CA LEU A 54 -5.02 14.83 6.09
C LEU A 54 -4.89 15.34 4.64
N VAL A 55 -5.84 16.15 4.16
CA VAL A 55 -5.77 16.79 2.84
C VAL A 55 -4.53 17.68 2.74
N VAL A 56 -4.31 18.55 3.73
CA VAL A 56 -3.16 19.46 3.74
C VAL A 56 -1.85 18.68 3.76
N GLU A 57 -1.75 17.64 4.57
CA GLU A 57 -0.57 16.78 4.64
C GLU A 57 -0.28 16.15 3.27
N LYS A 58 -1.27 15.49 2.66
CA LYS A 58 -1.11 14.85 1.35
C LYS A 58 -0.77 15.85 0.24
N ILE A 59 -1.36 17.04 0.25
CA ILE A 59 -1.03 18.10 -0.73
C ILE A 59 0.43 18.53 -0.56
N ARG A 60 0.90 18.74 0.66
CA ARG A 60 2.30 19.14 0.93
C ARG A 60 3.29 18.07 0.46
N VAL A 61 2.99 16.80 0.68
CA VAL A 61 3.84 15.69 0.23
C VAL A 61 3.79 15.57 -1.29
N ALA A 62 2.60 15.60 -1.90
CA ALA A 62 2.45 15.52 -3.34
C ALA A 62 3.13 16.67 -4.09
N ALA A 63 3.09 17.90 -3.54
CA ALA A 63 3.75 19.06 -4.13
C ALA A 63 5.28 18.91 -4.22
N ARG A 64 5.87 18.04 -3.39
CA ARG A 64 7.31 17.72 -3.41
C ARG A 64 7.61 16.44 -4.20
N ALA A 65 6.59 15.71 -4.64
CA ALA A 65 6.77 14.47 -5.37
C ALA A 65 7.46 14.73 -6.72
N ARG A 66 8.54 14.03 -6.98
CA ARG A 66 9.12 13.97 -8.32
C ARG A 66 8.34 12.94 -9.12
N LEU A 67 7.61 13.39 -10.13
CA LEU A 67 6.93 12.51 -11.06
C LEU A 67 8.00 11.74 -11.83
N ALA A 68 8.19 10.49 -11.46
CA ALA A 68 9.17 9.64 -12.13
C ALA A 68 8.72 9.40 -13.58
N GLN A 69 9.57 9.75 -14.54
CA GLN A 69 9.42 9.26 -15.90
C GLN A 69 9.51 7.74 -15.87
N HIS A 70 8.60 7.10 -16.59
CA HIS A 70 8.54 5.65 -16.69
C HIS A 70 9.87 5.12 -17.24
N ASN A 71 10.70 4.55 -16.37
CA ASN A 71 11.89 3.81 -16.80
C ASN A 71 11.57 2.31 -16.76
N PRO A 72 11.42 1.64 -17.91
CA PRO A 72 11.06 0.22 -17.96
C PRO A 72 12.18 -0.74 -17.55
N ASP A 73 13.41 -0.26 -17.36
CA ASP A 73 14.60 -1.09 -17.14
C ASP A 73 14.95 -1.36 -15.66
N VAL A 74 13.96 -1.61 -14.81
CA VAL A 74 14.25 -2.12 -13.47
C VAL A 74 14.51 -3.62 -13.56
N ARG A 75 15.78 -4.02 -13.69
CA ARG A 75 16.18 -5.42 -13.59
C ARG A 75 16.14 -5.87 -12.13
N PRO A 76 15.65 -7.09 -11.83
CA PRO A 76 15.68 -7.62 -10.47
C PRO A 76 17.12 -7.80 -10.00
N ILE A 77 17.49 -7.11 -8.93
CA ILE A 77 18.85 -7.16 -8.32
C ILE A 77 18.98 -8.40 -7.41
N LEU A 78 17.91 -9.15 -7.19
CA LEU A 78 17.85 -10.20 -6.18
C LEU A 78 18.33 -11.59 -6.65
N ALA A 79 18.90 -11.72 -7.84
CA ALA A 79 19.47 -13.00 -8.27
C ALA A 79 20.77 -13.27 -7.49
N GLY A 80 20.75 -14.26 -6.58
CA GLY A 80 21.94 -14.79 -5.93
C GLY A 80 22.18 -14.39 -4.47
N ILE A 81 21.28 -13.67 -3.81
CA ILE A 81 21.40 -13.45 -2.36
C ILE A 81 20.89 -14.71 -1.64
N PRO A 82 21.73 -15.41 -0.83
CA PRO A 82 21.25 -16.54 -0.05
C PRO A 82 20.26 -16.06 1.00
N VAL A 83 19.00 -16.39 0.81
CA VAL A 83 17.94 -16.09 1.77
C VAL A 83 17.96 -17.13 2.87
N ARG A 84 18.11 -16.69 4.13
CA ARG A 84 17.93 -17.60 5.27
C ARG A 84 16.48 -18.09 5.28
N GLN A 85 16.28 -19.37 5.59
CA GLN A 85 15.00 -20.08 5.53
C GLN A 85 13.85 -19.45 6.37
N GLN A 86 14.16 -18.51 7.26
CA GLN A 86 13.19 -17.83 8.14
C GLN A 86 13.26 -16.30 8.02
N SER A 87 13.63 -15.76 6.85
CA SER A 87 13.63 -14.31 6.63
C SER A 87 12.25 -13.83 6.17
N ILE A 88 11.86 -12.66 6.65
CA ILE A 88 10.73 -11.88 6.14
C ILE A 88 11.19 -10.49 5.72
N ILE A 89 10.44 -9.85 4.86
CA ILE A 89 10.64 -8.47 4.44
C ILE A 89 9.45 -7.65 4.94
N ALA A 90 9.70 -6.65 5.78
CA ALA A 90 8.68 -5.70 6.22
C ALA A 90 8.82 -4.40 5.41
N ILE A 91 7.71 -3.88 4.91
CA ILE A 91 7.66 -2.65 4.11
C ILE A 91 6.60 -1.73 4.67
N GLY A 92 7.02 -0.51 5.05
CA GLY A 92 6.13 0.59 5.39
C GLY A 92 5.98 1.55 4.21
N ALA A 93 4.77 1.97 3.90
CA ALA A 93 4.50 2.88 2.80
C ALA A 93 3.33 3.84 3.09
N SER A 94 3.39 5.03 2.47
CA SER A 94 2.39 6.08 2.59
C SER A 94 2.16 6.75 1.23
N THR A 95 2.12 8.08 1.17
CA THR A 95 1.95 8.85 -0.08
C THR A 95 2.97 8.45 -1.13
N GLY A 96 2.51 8.09 -2.32
CA GLY A 96 3.33 7.53 -3.40
C GLY A 96 3.68 6.04 -3.22
N GLY A 97 3.30 5.43 -2.10
CA GLY A 97 3.57 4.03 -1.76
C GLY A 97 2.98 3.05 -2.77
N THR A 98 1.83 3.34 -3.33
CA THR A 98 1.16 2.47 -4.31
C THR A 98 2.02 2.21 -5.55
N GLU A 99 2.62 3.25 -6.10
CA GLU A 99 3.50 3.13 -7.26
C GLU A 99 4.87 2.56 -6.86
N ALA A 100 5.41 2.95 -5.69
CA ALA A 100 6.65 2.40 -5.17
C ALA A 100 6.54 0.89 -4.92
N LEU A 101 5.48 0.44 -4.26
CA LEU A 101 5.21 -0.97 -4.02
C LEU A 101 5.05 -1.76 -5.32
N ARG A 102 4.32 -1.23 -6.29
CA ARG A 102 4.20 -1.84 -7.61
C ARG A 102 5.57 -2.09 -8.24
N ARG A 103 6.45 -1.07 -8.26
CA ARG A 103 7.80 -1.17 -8.82
C ARG A 103 8.71 -2.15 -8.08
N VAL A 104 8.57 -2.22 -6.76
CA VAL A 104 9.35 -3.14 -5.93
C VAL A 104 8.88 -4.58 -6.11
N LEU A 105 7.56 -4.82 -6.11
CA LEU A 105 7.01 -6.17 -6.09
C LEU A 105 6.97 -6.84 -7.47
N MET A 106 6.72 -6.10 -8.55
CA MET A 106 6.60 -6.66 -9.90
C MET A 106 7.80 -7.51 -10.36
N PRO A 107 9.06 -7.11 -10.11
CA PRO A 107 10.21 -7.88 -10.57
C PRO A 107 10.61 -9.02 -9.61
N LEU A 108 9.92 -9.21 -8.46
CA LEU A 108 10.30 -10.20 -7.46
C LEU A 108 9.95 -11.63 -7.92
N PRO A 109 10.92 -12.56 -7.82
CA PRO A 109 10.67 -13.96 -8.15
C PRO A 109 9.87 -14.67 -7.03
N VAL A 110 9.23 -15.78 -7.34
CA VAL A 110 8.47 -16.60 -6.38
C VAL A 110 9.31 -17.17 -5.22
N SER A 111 10.63 -17.19 -5.36
CA SER A 111 11.56 -17.57 -4.30
C SER A 111 11.82 -16.45 -3.27
N THR A 112 11.24 -15.27 -3.44
CA THR A 112 11.38 -14.15 -2.50
C THR A 112 10.85 -14.55 -1.13
N PRO A 113 11.50 -14.17 0.00
CA PRO A 113 10.95 -14.34 1.34
C PRO A 113 9.54 -13.78 1.45
N GLY A 114 8.78 -14.25 2.46
CA GLY A 114 7.49 -13.66 2.75
C GLY A 114 7.59 -12.15 3.01
N ILE A 115 6.68 -11.38 2.45
CA ILE A 115 6.64 -9.92 2.56
C ILE A 115 5.40 -9.52 3.34
N VAL A 116 5.55 -8.57 4.26
CA VAL A 116 4.45 -7.94 5.00
C VAL A 116 4.49 -6.43 4.77
N ILE A 117 3.33 -5.84 4.51
CA ILE A 117 3.24 -4.45 4.04
C ILE A 117 2.20 -3.69 4.83
N ALA A 118 2.62 -2.59 5.47
CA ALA A 118 1.71 -1.57 5.98
C ALA A 118 1.68 -0.38 5.01
N GLN A 119 0.61 -0.24 4.27
CA GLN A 119 0.32 0.94 3.44
C GLN A 119 -0.79 1.75 4.10
N HIS A 120 -0.54 3.04 4.35
CA HIS A 120 -1.57 3.95 4.86
C HIS A 120 -2.70 4.10 3.82
N MET A 121 -3.73 3.29 3.97
CA MET A 121 -4.84 3.20 3.02
C MET A 121 -6.14 2.84 3.75
N PRO A 122 -7.28 3.46 3.41
CA PRO A 122 -8.56 3.15 4.04
C PRO A 122 -9.05 1.73 3.74
N ALA A 123 -9.96 1.24 4.59
CA ALA A 123 -10.65 -0.03 4.35
C ALA A 123 -11.32 -0.07 2.96
N GLY A 124 -11.36 -1.23 2.35
CA GLY A 124 -11.91 -1.45 1.01
C GLY A 124 -10.99 -1.07 -0.15
N PHE A 125 -10.02 -0.17 0.07
CA PHE A 125 -9.00 0.13 -0.94
C PHE A 125 -7.83 -0.86 -0.88
N THR A 126 -7.45 -1.33 0.30
CA THR A 126 -6.37 -2.30 0.50
C THR A 126 -6.63 -3.60 -0.23
N TYR A 127 -7.87 -4.10 -0.19
CA TYR A 127 -8.27 -5.29 -0.94
C TYR A 127 -8.15 -5.10 -2.45
N SER A 128 -8.67 -3.98 -2.99
CA SER A 128 -8.58 -3.68 -4.42
C SER A 128 -7.13 -3.48 -4.88
N PHE A 129 -6.30 -2.90 -4.02
CA PHE A 129 -4.88 -2.71 -4.27
C PHE A 129 -4.13 -4.04 -4.28
N ALA A 130 -4.38 -4.91 -3.30
CA ALA A 130 -3.81 -6.26 -3.25
C ALA A 130 -4.17 -7.06 -4.51
N GLN A 131 -5.44 -7.10 -4.90
CA GLN A 131 -5.87 -7.78 -6.13
C GLN A 131 -5.18 -7.23 -7.38
N ARG A 132 -4.98 -5.91 -7.42
CA ARG A 132 -4.29 -5.30 -8.56
C ARG A 132 -2.83 -5.70 -8.61
N LEU A 133 -2.11 -5.66 -7.49
CA LEU A 133 -0.72 -6.11 -7.44
C LEU A 133 -0.59 -7.59 -7.77
N ASP A 134 -1.48 -8.43 -7.26
CA ASP A 134 -1.51 -9.87 -7.56
C ASP A 134 -1.57 -10.14 -9.06
N SER A 135 -2.39 -9.36 -9.79
CA SER A 135 -2.49 -9.47 -11.26
C SER A 135 -1.25 -9.02 -12.04
N LEU A 136 -0.29 -8.36 -11.39
CA LEU A 136 0.91 -7.78 -12.02
C LEU A 136 2.21 -8.47 -11.60
N CYS A 137 2.21 -9.13 -10.44
CA CYS A 137 3.39 -9.73 -9.82
C CYS A 137 3.48 -11.24 -10.11
N GLN A 138 4.69 -11.79 -9.99
CA GLN A 138 4.90 -13.25 -10.01
C GLN A 138 4.62 -13.87 -8.63
N ILE A 139 4.87 -13.12 -7.55
CA ILE A 139 4.52 -13.49 -6.17
C ILE A 139 3.01 -13.30 -5.96
N ALA A 140 2.41 -14.11 -5.09
CA ALA A 140 1.02 -13.92 -4.68
C ALA A 140 0.90 -12.67 -3.79
N VAL A 141 -0.04 -11.78 -4.09
CA VAL A 141 -0.29 -10.57 -3.29
C VAL A 141 -1.73 -10.53 -2.81
N ARG A 142 -1.95 -10.44 -1.51
CA ARG A 142 -3.31 -10.38 -0.95
C ARG A 142 -3.38 -9.53 0.30
N GLU A 143 -4.59 -9.12 0.62
CA GLU A 143 -4.89 -8.54 1.93
C GLU A 143 -4.77 -9.61 3.00
N ALA A 144 -4.07 -9.29 4.10
CA ALA A 144 -3.76 -10.23 5.17
C ALA A 144 -5.00 -10.66 5.96
N GLN A 145 -5.02 -11.90 6.41
CA GLN A 145 -5.99 -12.43 7.34
C GLN A 145 -5.37 -12.68 8.72
N ASP A 146 -6.16 -12.57 9.77
CA ASP A 146 -5.67 -12.85 11.12
C ASP A 146 -5.20 -14.31 11.26
N GLY A 147 -4.05 -14.51 11.93
CA GLY A 147 -3.43 -15.82 12.07
C GLY A 147 -2.76 -16.38 10.81
N GLU A 148 -2.76 -15.65 9.70
CA GLU A 148 -2.22 -16.12 8.44
C GLU A 148 -0.69 -16.29 8.49
N PRO A 149 -0.13 -17.44 8.01
CA PRO A 149 1.32 -17.61 7.96
C PRO A 149 1.96 -16.75 6.85
N VAL A 150 3.09 -16.12 7.18
CA VAL A 150 3.91 -15.40 6.22
C VAL A 150 4.80 -16.39 5.47
N ARG A 151 4.55 -16.61 4.19
CA ARG A 151 5.21 -17.63 3.37
C ARG A 151 6.08 -17.01 2.27
N PRO A 152 7.19 -17.65 1.88
CA PRO A 152 7.93 -17.26 0.67
C PRO A 152 7.01 -17.18 -0.54
N GLY A 153 7.32 -16.29 -1.46
CA GLY A 153 6.53 -16.05 -2.67
C GLY A 153 5.18 -15.36 -2.43
N THR A 154 4.97 -14.79 -1.22
CA THR A 154 3.73 -14.11 -0.86
C THR A 154 4.00 -12.74 -0.26
N ALA A 155 3.21 -11.75 -0.64
CA ALA A 155 3.14 -10.43 0.00
C ALA A 155 1.76 -10.23 0.64
N LEU A 156 1.74 -9.94 1.95
CA LEU A 156 0.55 -9.71 2.75
C LEU A 156 0.42 -8.21 3.05
N ILE A 157 -0.68 -7.60 2.62
CA ILE A 157 -0.96 -6.18 2.85
C ILE A 157 -1.90 -6.05 4.04
N ALA A 158 -1.55 -5.22 5.01
CA ALA A 158 -2.40 -4.91 6.15
C ALA A 158 -3.78 -4.39 5.68
N PRO A 159 -4.89 -4.94 6.18
CA PRO A 159 -6.22 -4.41 5.90
C PRO A 159 -6.34 -2.96 6.34
N GLY A 160 -7.02 -2.14 5.56
CA GLY A 160 -7.35 -0.78 6.00
C GLY A 160 -8.21 -0.82 7.26
N ASP A 161 -7.98 0.14 8.13
CA ASP A 161 -8.63 0.27 9.45
C ASP A 161 -8.32 -0.85 10.46
N ARG A 162 -7.23 -1.61 10.24
CA ARG A 162 -6.67 -2.56 11.20
C ARG A 162 -5.15 -2.47 11.24
N HIS A 163 -4.55 -2.64 12.42
CA HIS A 163 -3.11 -2.83 12.53
C HIS A 163 -2.72 -4.26 12.18
N MET A 164 -1.52 -4.42 11.63
CA MET A 164 -0.90 -5.71 11.39
C MET A 164 0.39 -5.81 12.18
N GLU A 165 0.50 -6.84 12.99
CA GLU A 165 1.68 -7.20 13.78
C GLU A 165 2.19 -8.56 13.32
N ILE A 166 3.47 -8.82 13.54
CA ILE A 166 4.10 -10.07 13.13
C ILE A 166 4.52 -10.85 14.38
N LEU A 167 3.96 -12.02 14.54
CA LEU A 167 4.29 -12.95 15.61
C LEU A 167 5.32 -13.98 15.12
N CYS A 168 6.42 -14.10 15.84
CA CYS A 168 7.38 -15.18 15.64
C CYS A 168 6.88 -16.43 16.41
N GLN A 169 6.79 -17.56 15.74
CA GLN A 169 6.42 -18.86 16.28
C GLN A 169 7.45 -19.91 15.85
N ASP A 170 7.40 -21.10 16.45
CA ASP A 170 8.36 -22.19 16.19
C ASP A 170 8.46 -22.56 14.71
N ASN A 171 7.37 -22.42 13.96
CA ASN A 171 7.26 -22.75 12.53
C ASN A 171 7.32 -21.51 11.62
N GLY A 172 7.85 -20.38 12.09
CA GLY A 172 7.99 -19.16 11.31
C GLY A 172 7.12 -18.00 11.78
N TYR A 173 6.71 -17.13 10.87
CA TYR A 173 6.00 -15.89 11.18
C TYR A 173 4.52 -16.00 10.85
N ARG A 174 3.69 -15.37 11.69
CA ARG A 174 2.24 -15.22 11.46
C ARG A 174 1.80 -13.78 11.65
N VAL A 175 0.78 -13.40 10.90
CA VAL A 175 0.09 -12.13 11.04
C VAL A 175 -0.82 -12.17 12.27
N ARG A 176 -0.84 -11.07 13.02
CA ARG A 176 -1.89 -10.74 13.99
C ARG A 176 -2.52 -9.42 13.59
N LEU A 177 -3.83 -9.41 13.41
CA LEU A 177 -4.57 -8.19 13.12
C LEU A 177 -5.20 -7.63 14.40
N SER A 178 -5.12 -6.31 14.58
CA SER A 178 -5.58 -5.62 15.79
C SER A 178 -6.44 -4.41 15.44
N ASP A 179 -7.51 -4.22 16.21
CA ASP A 179 -8.41 -3.05 16.12
C ASP A 179 -8.02 -1.96 17.15
N ALA A 180 -6.78 -2.01 17.68
CA ALA A 180 -6.24 -0.99 18.59
C ALA A 180 -6.37 0.42 18.00
N PRO A 181 -6.40 1.47 18.85
CA PRO A 181 -6.49 2.85 18.39
C PRO A 181 -5.40 3.21 17.37
N PRO A 182 -5.66 4.17 16.45
CA PRO A 182 -4.66 4.62 15.49
C PRO A 182 -3.35 5.05 16.16
N VAL A 183 -2.22 4.62 15.61
CA VAL A 183 -0.87 5.04 16.02
C VAL A 183 -0.37 6.07 15.02
N ASN A 184 0.11 7.21 15.51
CA ASN A 184 0.49 8.36 14.70
C ASN A 184 -0.58 8.77 13.68
N ARG A 185 -1.86 8.69 14.09
CA ARG A 185 -3.06 9.00 13.28
C ARG A 185 -3.33 8.03 12.13
N HIS A 186 -2.64 6.89 12.07
CA HIS A 186 -2.80 5.89 11.02
C HIS A 186 -3.23 4.53 11.56
N ARG A 187 -4.14 3.88 10.84
CA ARG A 187 -4.51 2.48 11.01
C ARG A 187 -4.86 1.89 9.63
N PRO A 188 -4.01 1.01 9.05
CA PRO A 188 -2.77 0.48 9.64
C PRO A 188 -1.71 1.55 9.85
N SER A 189 -0.82 1.34 10.85
CA SER A 189 0.37 2.15 11.06
C SER A 189 1.63 1.36 10.73
N VAL A 190 2.59 2.02 10.10
CA VAL A 190 3.93 1.46 9.83
C VAL A 190 4.68 1.21 11.14
N ASP A 191 4.42 2.02 12.18
CA ASP A 191 5.08 1.90 13.48
C ASP A 191 4.59 0.71 14.31
N VAL A 192 3.55 0.01 13.85
CA VAL A 192 3.00 -1.19 14.50
C VAL A 192 3.48 -2.47 13.79
N LEU A 193 3.83 -2.39 12.51
CA LEU A 193 4.36 -3.50 11.74
C LEU A 193 5.78 -3.83 12.22
#